data_b860bf825ef71fd015a3e1e57256f47b
#
_entry.id   b860bf825ef71fd015a3e1e57256f47b
#
_cell.length_a   1.000
_cell.length_b   1.000
_cell.length_c   1.000
_cell.angle_alpha   90.00
_cell.angle_beta   90.00
_cell.angle_gamma   90.00
#
_symmetry.space_group_name_H-M   'P 1'
#
loop_
_entity.id
_entity.type
_entity.pdbx_description
1 polymer ?
#
loop_
_entity_poly.entity_id
_entity_poly.type
_entity_poly.pdbx_seq_one_letter_code
_entity_poly.pdbx_strand_id
1 'polypeptide(L)'
;MTPEFITVHYTGNMAKGANAAANASYFVQPVSENSTSIHYTTGNDGIFHCMDVTTRAAHAGDTSSSDSVGAFAWLSTGVTAPANVTPYDLLAIEVTVSDDCYYVINGQKTSIPLPPTYVYNGRKTNHTYNNNGQVVSAEDGLARDAETYFNDMGFRFIVEGGEYKMAKTWWCYTQVWEGRICTCGGNSNAIGIESCVNQGSDLWYTWQLTAQLVAHLMQDNNLDINRVVGHHFHSAKNCPQPMLENDMEIWNEFFQLVEAEYELLTKYSDYTISFEVLSGEDVLADNGRVAFGLEGSIVTYKVTVAKGGNSESIILASAVPGSFLK
;
A
#
# COMPACT_ATOMS: atom_id res chain seq x y z
N MET A 1 -2.85 19.60 1.19
CA MET A 1 -3.55 18.50 1.91
C MET A 1 -2.80 18.15 3.19
N THR A 2 -3.43 17.43 4.10
CA THR A 2 -2.72 16.80 5.22
C THR A 2 -2.55 15.33 4.87
N PRO A 3 -1.32 14.81 4.74
CA PRO A 3 -1.11 13.39 4.45
C PRO A 3 -1.64 12.49 5.57
N GLU A 4 -2.39 11.48 5.19
CA GLU A 4 -2.89 10.42 6.08
C GLU A 4 -2.38 9.05 5.68
N PHE A 5 -1.91 8.92 4.43
CA PHE A 5 -1.36 7.70 3.86
C PHE A 5 -0.13 7.98 3.02
N ILE A 6 0.68 6.95 2.84
CA ILE A 6 1.71 6.88 1.81
C ILE A 6 1.29 5.76 0.87
N THR A 7 1.09 6.10 -0.41
CA THR A 7 0.61 5.15 -1.42
C THR A 7 1.74 4.79 -2.38
N VAL A 8 2.08 3.52 -2.41
CA VAL A 8 3.06 2.97 -3.33
C VAL A 8 2.35 2.48 -4.60
N HIS A 9 2.88 2.91 -5.73
CA HIS A 9 2.45 2.51 -7.07
C HIS A 9 3.58 1.80 -7.80
N TYR A 10 3.29 1.31 -8.98
CA TYR A 10 4.28 0.99 -9.98
C TYR A 10 3.91 1.69 -11.29
N THR A 11 4.91 2.14 -12.03
CA THR A 11 4.68 2.94 -13.24
C THR A 11 3.96 2.17 -14.36
N GLY A 12 3.97 0.84 -14.31
CA GLY A 12 3.45 -0.01 -15.39
C GLY A 12 4.16 0.18 -16.73
N ASN A 13 5.18 1.02 -16.79
CA ASN A 13 5.92 1.34 -18.00
C ASN A 13 7.22 0.52 -18.09
N MET A 14 7.17 -0.55 -18.85
CA MET A 14 8.31 -1.46 -19.06
C MET A 14 9.25 -1.01 -20.19
N ALA A 15 9.02 0.13 -20.82
CA ALA A 15 9.89 0.60 -21.90
C ALA A 15 11.30 0.86 -21.39
N LYS A 16 12.29 0.51 -22.23
CA LYS A 16 13.70 0.81 -21.95
C LYS A 16 13.89 2.32 -21.74
N GLY A 17 14.49 2.71 -20.61
CA GLY A 17 14.74 4.11 -20.28
C GLY A 17 13.57 4.83 -19.58
N ALA A 18 12.44 4.14 -19.29
CA ALA A 18 11.37 4.69 -18.46
C ALA A 18 11.74 4.62 -16.97
N ASN A 19 12.92 5.14 -16.62
CA ASN A 19 13.47 5.19 -15.28
C ASN A 19 12.84 6.31 -14.42
N ALA A 20 13.27 6.48 -13.18
CA ALA A 20 12.68 7.45 -12.26
C ALA A 20 12.85 8.89 -12.73
N ALA A 21 14.01 9.26 -13.27
CA ALA A 21 14.24 10.59 -13.82
C ALA A 21 13.32 10.91 -15.01
N ALA A 22 13.12 9.95 -15.92
CA ALA A 22 12.23 10.11 -17.07
C ALA A 22 10.76 10.27 -16.63
N ASN A 23 10.31 9.44 -15.68
CA ASN A 23 8.97 9.57 -15.13
C ASN A 23 8.80 10.88 -14.33
N ALA A 24 9.78 11.29 -13.53
CA ALA A 24 9.75 12.58 -12.85
C ALA A 24 9.61 13.74 -13.85
N SER A 25 10.40 13.71 -14.92
CA SER A 25 10.30 14.71 -15.98
C SER A 25 8.93 14.78 -16.64
N TYR A 26 8.25 13.65 -16.75
CA TYR A 26 6.86 13.59 -17.23
C TYR A 26 5.89 14.24 -16.24
N PHE A 27 6.02 13.91 -14.94
CA PHE A 27 5.07 14.37 -13.92
C PHE A 27 5.22 15.85 -13.53
N VAL A 28 6.39 16.48 -13.75
CA VAL A 28 6.59 17.90 -13.44
C VAL A 28 6.24 18.83 -14.61
N GLN A 29 5.81 18.30 -15.76
CA GLN A 29 5.40 19.12 -16.88
C GLN A 29 4.07 19.83 -16.61
N PRO A 30 3.88 21.05 -17.12
CA PRO A 30 2.60 21.72 -17.03
C PRO A 30 1.54 20.90 -17.75
N VAL A 31 0.54 20.46 -17.01
CA VAL A 31 -0.48 19.55 -17.52
C VAL A 31 -1.87 20.15 -17.33
N SER A 32 -2.82 19.69 -18.12
CA SER A 32 -4.22 20.07 -17.97
C SER A 32 -4.78 19.62 -16.61
N GLU A 33 -5.81 20.26 -16.12
CA GLU A 33 -6.43 20.05 -14.79
C GLU A 33 -6.80 18.59 -14.47
N ASN A 34 -6.79 17.69 -15.46
CA ASN A 34 -7.16 16.27 -15.33
C ASN A 34 -5.99 15.29 -15.51
N SER A 35 -4.76 15.73 -15.43
CA SER A 35 -3.60 14.87 -15.65
C SER A 35 -3.15 14.18 -14.39
N THR A 36 -2.62 12.97 -14.57
CA THR A 36 -1.98 12.21 -13.49
C THR A 36 -0.80 13.00 -12.94
N SER A 37 -0.68 13.06 -11.63
CA SER A 37 0.43 13.69 -10.92
C SER A 37 0.85 12.84 -9.74
N ILE A 38 2.09 12.98 -9.30
CA ILE A 38 2.70 12.16 -8.25
C ILE A 38 3.68 12.99 -7.42
N HIS A 39 3.90 12.61 -6.17
CA HIS A 39 4.85 13.33 -5.31
C HIS A 39 6.28 12.88 -5.53
N TYR A 40 6.50 11.58 -5.72
CA TYR A 40 7.83 11.01 -5.92
C TYR A 40 7.85 9.93 -7.01
N THR A 41 9.00 9.78 -7.64
CA THR A 41 9.34 8.61 -8.45
C THR A 41 10.60 7.97 -7.91
N THR A 42 10.66 6.63 -7.91
CA THR A 42 11.80 5.85 -7.46
C THR A 42 12.23 4.85 -8.53
N GLY A 43 13.52 4.65 -8.67
CA GLY A 43 14.11 3.70 -9.64
C GLY A 43 15.58 3.44 -9.34
N ASN A 44 16.23 2.64 -10.16
CA ASN A 44 17.69 2.36 -10.02
C ASN A 44 18.54 3.63 -10.08
N ASP A 45 18.04 4.65 -10.73
CA ASP A 45 18.71 5.93 -10.93
C ASP A 45 18.47 6.92 -9.78
N GLY A 46 17.64 6.55 -8.80
CA GLY A 46 17.46 7.31 -7.57
C GLY A 46 16.01 7.63 -7.23
N ILE A 47 15.86 8.60 -6.34
CA ILE A 47 14.59 9.12 -5.84
C ILE A 47 14.45 10.55 -6.36
N PHE A 48 13.31 10.86 -6.97
CA PHE A 48 13.02 12.18 -7.52
C PHE A 48 11.75 12.75 -6.91
N HIS A 49 11.84 13.96 -6.39
CA HIS A 49 10.72 14.72 -5.84
C HIS A 49 10.06 15.53 -6.93
N CYS A 50 8.79 15.27 -7.20
CA CYS A 50 8.06 15.90 -8.30
C CYS A 50 7.12 17.02 -7.82
N MET A 51 6.64 16.93 -6.58
CA MET A 51 5.61 17.83 -6.07
C MET A 51 5.63 17.84 -4.53
N ASP A 52 5.31 18.99 -3.93
CA ASP A 52 5.19 19.13 -2.48
C ASP A 52 4.11 18.18 -1.92
N VAL A 53 4.44 17.48 -0.83
CA VAL A 53 3.56 16.46 -0.21
C VAL A 53 2.27 17.02 0.35
N THR A 54 2.20 18.33 0.58
CA THR A 54 0.98 19.02 1.01
C THR A 54 0.05 19.40 -0.14
N THR A 55 0.50 19.23 -1.37
CA THR A 55 -0.28 19.47 -2.58
C THR A 55 -1.09 18.23 -2.94
N ARG A 56 -2.32 18.40 -3.37
CA ARG A 56 -3.14 17.31 -3.89
C ARG A 56 -2.55 16.80 -5.19
N ALA A 57 -2.38 15.48 -5.29
CA ALA A 57 -1.91 14.82 -6.50
C ALA A 57 -2.95 13.82 -7.05
N ALA A 58 -3.07 13.73 -8.37
CA ALA A 58 -4.03 12.85 -9.04
C ALA A 58 -3.37 11.49 -9.36
N HIS A 59 -3.25 10.61 -8.37
CA HIS A 59 -2.55 9.32 -8.52
C HIS A 59 -3.37 8.11 -8.07
N ALA A 60 -4.25 8.27 -7.09
CA ALA A 60 -5.01 7.18 -6.48
C ALA A 60 -6.47 7.59 -6.31
N GLY A 61 -7.13 7.89 -7.44
CA GLY A 61 -8.55 8.20 -7.41
C GLY A 61 -9.35 7.01 -6.93
N ASP A 62 -10.23 7.29 -5.98
CA ASP A 62 -11.17 6.32 -5.43
C ASP A 62 -12.53 6.40 -6.13
N THR A 63 -12.61 7.13 -7.24
CA THR A 63 -13.83 7.41 -8.00
C THR A 63 -14.88 8.29 -7.33
N SER A 64 -14.63 8.79 -6.12
CA SER A 64 -15.45 9.87 -5.61
C SER A 64 -15.30 11.06 -6.54
N SER A 65 -16.41 11.58 -7.02
CA SER A 65 -16.42 12.74 -7.92
C SER A 65 -16.04 14.02 -7.21
N SER A 66 -15.68 13.96 -5.97
CA SER A 66 -15.59 15.17 -5.20
C SER A 66 -14.25 15.33 -4.53
N ASP A 67 -13.74 16.48 -4.75
CA ASP A 67 -12.82 17.18 -3.88
C ASP A 67 -13.26 17.22 -2.41
N SER A 68 -14.39 16.61 -2.09
CA SER A 68 -14.99 16.56 -0.79
C SER A 68 -14.59 15.34 0.04
N VAL A 69 -13.63 14.56 -0.41
CA VAL A 69 -12.96 13.60 0.47
C VAL A 69 -12.05 14.39 1.40
N GLY A 70 -12.65 15.31 2.09
CA GLY A 70 -12.08 15.89 3.29
C GLY A 70 -12.09 14.81 4.36
N ALA A 71 -11.12 14.89 5.22
CA ALA A 71 -10.87 14.09 6.39
C ALA A 71 -11.85 12.93 6.62
N PHE A 72 -11.38 11.68 6.47
CA PHE A 72 -12.18 10.52 6.78
C PHE A 72 -12.70 10.60 8.19
N ALA A 73 -14.00 10.52 8.33
CA ALA A 73 -14.53 10.15 9.62
C ALA A 73 -14.49 8.61 9.69
N TRP A 74 -13.55 8.11 10.40
CA TRP A 74 -13.46 6.71 10.75
C TRP A 74 -14.44 6.38 11.85
N LEU A 75 -15.30 5.38 11.61
CA LEU A 75 -16.26 4.90 12.60
C LEU A 75 -15.60 3.84 13.49
N SER A 76 -15.82 3.97 14.78
CA SER A 76 -15.49 2.93 15.74
C SER A 76 -16.33 1.69 15.48
N THR A 77 -15.68 0.54 15.28
CA THR A 77 -16.38 -0.73 15.08
C THR A 77 -16.74 -1.41 16.40
N GLY A 78 -16.07 -1.07 17.49
CA GLY A 78 -16.15 -1.78 18.76
C GLY A 78 -15.39 -3.11 18.76
N VAL A 79 -14.65 -3.43 17.69
CA VAL A 79 -13.91 -4.69 17.54
C VAL A 79 -12.43 -4.45 17.74
N THR A 80 -11.86 -5.15 18.72
CA THR A 80 -10.42 -5.06 19.04
C THR A 80 -9.58 -5.64 17.91
N ALA A 81 -8.59 -4.91 17.48
CA ALA A 81 -7.61 -5.37 16.50
C ALA A 81 -6.46 -6.13 17.20
N PRO A 82 -5.93 -7.20 16.60
CA PRO A 82 -4.69 -7.82 17.05
C PRO A 82 -3.51 -6.83 17.05
N ALA A 83 -2.48 -7.14 17.79
CA ALA A 83 -1.22 -6.43 17.64
C ALA A 83 -0.60 -6.76 16.26
N ASN A 84 0.08 -5.78 15.66
CA ASN A 84 0.81 -5.94 14.40
C ASN A 84 -0.07 -6.27 13.16
N VAL A 85 -1.24 -5.64 13.08
CA VAL A 85 -2.09 -5.72 11.87
C VAL A 85 -1.38 -5.00 10.71
N THR A 86 -1.19 -5.71 9.63
CA THR A 86 -0.64 -5.15 8.39
C THR A 86 -1.76 -4.58 7.50
N PRO A 87 -1.47 -3.72 6.51
CA PRO A 87 -2.47 -3.28 5.55
C PRO A 87 -3.14 -4.43 4.78
N TYR A 88 -2.46 -5.55 4.60
CA TYR A 88 -3.07 -6.73 3.98
C TYR A 88 -4.06 -7.43 4.86
N ASP A 89 -3.78 -7.50 6.17
CA ASP A 89 -4.76 -8.00 7.11
C ASP A 89 -6.02 -7.14 7.08
N LEU A 90 -5.87 -5.83 6.87
CA LEU A 90 -7.00 -4.92 6.69
C LEU A 90 -7.79 -5.18 5.41
N LEU A 91 -7.13 -5.52 4.31
CA LEU A 91 -7.78 -5.90 3.06
C LEU A 91 -8.41 -7.29 3.13
N ALA A 92 -7.87 -8.19 3.94
CA ALA A 92 -8.36 -9.55 4.14
C ALA A 92 -9.50 -9.64 5.17
N ILE A 93 -9.92 -8.52 5.78
CA ILE A 93 -11.04 -8.52 6.71
C ILE A 93 -12.29 -9.03 6.01
N GLU A 94 -12.83 -10.13 6.52
CA GLU A 94 -14.11 -10.66 6.10
C GLU A 94 -15.24 -9.80 6.66
N VAL A 95 -16.11 -9.30 5.80
CA VAL A 95 -17.26 -8.49 6.18
C VAL A 95 -18.53 -9.25 5.84
N THR A 96 -19.34 -9.49 6.86
CA THR A 96 -20.67 -10.07 6.74
C THR A 96 -21.72 -9.16 7.39
N VAL A 97 -22.96 -9.58 7.41
CA VAL A 97 -24.06 -8.81 7.97
C VAL A 97 -24.87 -9.69 8.93
N SER A 98 -25.09 -9.20 10.13
CA SER A 98 -25.94 -9.89 11.12
C SER A 98 -27.43 -9.80 10.75
N ASP A 99 -28.25 -10.71 11.29
CA ASP A 99 -29.69 -10.76 11.02
C ASP A 99 -30.42 -9.48 11.46
N ASP A 100 -29.88 -8.76 12.42
CA ASP A 100 -30.39 -7.47 12.90
C ASP A 100 -29.74 -6.27 12.20
N CYS A 101 -29.13 -6.50 11.02
CA CYS A 101 -28.64 -5.46 10.11
C CYS A 101 -27.46 -4.62 10.61
N TYR A 102 -26.49 -5.26 11.26
CA TYR A 102 -25.20 -4.65 11.59
C TYR A 102 -24.08 -5.32 10.80
N TYR A 103 -23.02 -4.59 10.51
CA TYR A 103 -21.81 -5.19 9.98
C TYR A 103 -21.17 -6.13 10.99
N VAL A 104 -20.63 -7.21 10.46
CA VAL A 104 -19.83 -8.21 11.19
C VAL A 104 -18.48 -8.27 10.52
N ILE A 105 -17.40 -8.07 11.25
CA ILE A 105 -16.03 -8.15 10.74
C ILE A 105 -15.28 -9.28 11.44
N ASN A 106 -14.65 -10.16 10.67
CA ASN A 106 -13.96 -11.34 11.19
C ASN A 106 -14.81 -12.13 12.22
N GLY A 107 -16.11 -12.30 11.93
CA GLY A 107 -17.05 -12.99 12.80
C GLY A 107 -17.52 -12.21 14.05
N GLN A 108 -17.06 -10.98 14.25
CA GLN A 108 -17.46 -10.14 15.39
C GLN A 108 -18.41 -9.03 14.95
N LYS A 109 -19.56 -8.96 15.59
CA LYS A 109 -20.56 -7.92 15.31
C LYS A 109 -20.06 -6.55 15.74
N THR A 110 -20.16 -5.59 14.81
CA THR A 110 -19.81 -4.20 15.07
C THR A 110 -20.96 -3.40 15.67
N SER A 111 -20.69 -2.19 16.10
CA SER A 111 -21.70 -1.20 16.49
C SER A 111 -22.26 -0.42 15.29
N ILE A 112 -21.85 -0.72 14.06
CA ILE A 112 -22.20 0.03 12.86
C ILE A 112 -23.36 -0.65 12.15
N PRO A 113 -24.54 0.00 12.07
CA PRO A 113 -25.66 -0.54 11.35
C PRO A 113 -25.48 -0.41 9.84
N LEU A 114 -26.10 -1.31 9.09
CA LEU A 114 -26.25 -1.15 7.64
C LEU A 114 -26.95 0.18 7.32
N PRO A 115 -26.57 0.84 6.22
CA PRO A 115 -27.32 1.98 5.72
C PRO A 115 -28.80 1.60 5.46
N PRO A 116 -29.74 2.53 5.69
CA PRO A 116 -31.15 2.25 5.48
C PRO A 116 -31.51 1.76 4.07
N THR A 117 -30.72 2.12 3.07
CA THR A 117 -30.88 1.66 1.68
C THR A 117 -30.70 0.16 1.48
N TYR A 118 -30.02 -0.51 2.42
CA TYR A 118 -29.77 -1.95 2.38
C TYR A 118 -30.61 -2.73 3.39
N VAL A 119 -31.54 -2.07 4.03
CA VAL A 119 -32.41 -2.65 5.06
C VAL A 119 -33.84 -2.48 4.64
N TYR A 120 -34.58 -3.57 4.50
CA TYR A 120 -35.99 -3.53 4.27
C TYR A 120 -36.74 -4.17 5.45
N ASN A 121 -37.65 -3.41 6.06
CA ASN A 121 -38.38 -3.84 7.26
C ASN A 121 -37.46 -4.34 8.40
N GLY A 122 -36.31 -3.70 8.60
CA GLY A 122 -35.36 -4.04 9.67
C GLY A 122 -34.57 -5.34 9.43
N ARG A 123 -34.59 -5.86 8.21
CA ARG A 123 -33.82 -7.07 7.84
C ARG A 123 -32.99 -6.82 6.59
N LYS A 124 -31.82 -7.47 6.51
CA LYS A 124 -31.04 -7.49 5.27
C LYS A 124 -31.87 -8.12 4.15
N THR A 125 -31.72 -7.62 2.95
CA THR A 125 -32.44 -8.10 1.78
C THR A 125 -31.52 -8.88 0.83
N ASN A 126 -32.11 -9.72 -0.01
CA ASN A 126 -31.43 -10.38 -1.13
C ASN A 126 -31.32 -9.47 -2.35
N HIS A 127 -31.64 -8.21 -2.22
CA HIS A 127 -31.53 -7.22 -3.27
C HIS A 127 -30.39 -6.28 -2.96
N THR A 128 -29.61 -5.99 -3.97
CA THR A 128 -28.63 -4.90 -3.93
C THR A 128 -29.29 -3.61 -4.35
N TYR A 129 -28.84 -2.55 -3.77
CA TYR A 129 -29.30 -1.21 -4.09
C TYR A 129 -28.11 -0.41 -4.66
N ASN A 130 -28.39 0.39 -5.67
CA ASN A 130 -27.39 1.34 -6.14
C ASN A 130 -27.29 2.54 -5.18
N ASN A 131 -26.37 3.44 -5.48
CA ASN A 131 -26.12 4.64 -4.67
C ASN A 131 -27.27 5.63 -4.58
N ASN A 132 -28.22 5.52 -5.45
CA ASN A 132 -29.44 6.35 -5.41
C ASN A 132 -30.57 5.67 -4.63
N GLY A 133 -30.31 4.55 -3.96
CA GLY A 133 -31.32 3.77 -3.24
C GLY A 133 -32.28 2.99 -4.14
N GLN A 134 -31.95 2.84 -5.41
CA GLN A 134 -32.74 2.04 -6.34
C GLN A 134 -32.36 0.58 -6.26
N VAL A 135 -33.36 -0.30 -6.25
CA VAL A 135 -33.14 -1.75 -6.28
C VAL A 135 -32.52 -2.14 -7.61
N VAL A 136 -31.38 -2.80 -7.55
CA VAL A 136 -30.76 -3.45 -8.70
C VAL A 136 -31.41 -4.81 -8.86
N SER A 137 -32.11 -5.04 -9.98
CA SER A 137 -32.87 -6.25 -10.22
C SER A 137 -31.99 -7.49 -10.32
N ALA A 138 -32.44 -8.60 -9.76
CA ALA A 138 -31.80 -9.92 -9.94
C ALA A 138 -31.74 -10.37 -11.41
N GLU A 139 -32.71 -9.93 -12.19
CA GLU A 139 -32.82 -10.26 -13.61
C GLU A 139 -31.72 -9.62 -14.45
N ASP A 140 -31.10 -8.57 -13.94
CA ASP A 140 -29.97 -7.89 -14.60
C ASP A 140 -28.63 -8.60 -14.38
N GLY A 141 -28.62 -9.73 -13.69
CA GLY A 141 -27.41 -10.47 -13.33
C GLY A 141 -26.52 -9.80 -12.28
N LEU A 142 -26.98 -8.69 -11.74
CA LEU A 142 -26.28 -7.91 -10.73
C LEU A 142 -26.87 -8.06 -9.33
N ALA A 143 -27.98 -8.78 -9.22
CA ALA A 143 -28.63 -8.99 -7.93
C ALA A 143 -27.78 -9.92 -7.06
N ARG A 144 -27.36 -9.36 -5.99
CA ARG A 144 -26.62 -10.04 -4.92
C ARG A 144 -27.31 -9.75 -3.62
N ASP A 145 -27.15 -10.63 -2.65
CA ASP A 145 -27.48 -10.21 -1.29
C ASP A 145 -26.56 -9.07 -0.83
N ALA A 146 -26.96 -8.36 0.19
CA ALA A 146 -26.21 -7.21 0.66
C ALA A 146 -24.76 -7.58 1.07
N GLU A 147 -24.58 -8.74 1.66
CA GLU A 147 -23.30 -9.26 2.10
C GLU A 147 -22.34 -9.49 0.92
N THR A 148 -22.79 -10.22 -0.11
CA THR A 148 -22.00 -10.45 -1.32
C THR A 148 -21.65 -9.16 -2.02
N TYR A 149 -22.61 -8.24 -2.11
CA TYR A 149 -22.39 -6.94 -2.72
C TYR A 149 -21.26 -6.17 -2.00
N PHE A 150 -21.27 -6.10 -0.69
CA PHE A 150 -20.24 -5.41 0.07
C PHE A 150 -18.86 -6.07 -0.05
N ASN A 151 -18.78 -7.39 0.01
CA ASN A 151 -17.52 -8.10 -0.14
C ASN A 151 -16.88 -7.86 -1.50
N ASP A 152 -17.68 -7.84 -2.56
CA ASP A 152 -17.19 -7.54 -3.91
C ASP A 152 -16.72 -6.09 -4.08
N MET A 153 -17.31 -5.18 -3.36
CA MET A 153 -16.98 -3.76 -3.44
C MET A 153 -15.82 -3.38 -2.51
N GLY A 154 -15.53 -4.22 -1.53
CA GLY A 154 -14.51 -4.02 -0.52
C GLY A 154 -14.83 -2.94 0.50
N PHE A 155 -14.24 -3.04 1.65
CA PHE A 155 -14.36 -2.09 2.75
C PHE A 155 -13.00 -1.47 3.05
N ARG A 156 -13.00 -0.37 3.79
CA ARG A 156 -11.80 0.29 4.23
C ARG A 156 -11.72 0.29 5.73
N PHE A 157 -10.60 -0.17 6.22
CA PHE A 157 -10.29 -0.27 7.63
C PHE A 157 -8.93 0.34 7.93
N ILE A 158 -8.79 0.82 9.15
CA ILE A 158 -7.51 1.13 9.79
C ILE A 158 -7.55 0.58 11.21
N VAL A 159 -6.39 0.49 11.84
CA VAL A 159 -6.28 0.25 13.28
C VAL A 159 -5.90 1.56 13.96
N GLU A 160 -6.69 1.95 14.94
CA GLU A 160 -6.41 3.12 15.76
C GLU A 160 -6.84 2.84 17.20
N GLY A 161 -5.93 3.08 18.15
CA GLY A 161 -6.18 2.79 19.56
C GLY A 161 -6.42 1.32 19.88
N GLY A 162 -5.87 0.38 19.08
CA GLY A 162 -6.07 -1.06 19.26
C GLY A 162 -7.43 -1.58 18.80
N GLU A 163 -8.16 -0.80 18.02
CA GLU A 163 -9.49 -1.10 17.51
C GLU A 163 -9.52 -0.98 16.00
N TYR A 164 -10.29 -1.82 15.32
CA TYR A 164 -10.61 -1.61 13.91
C TYR A 164 -11.55 -0.41 13.76
N LYS A 165 -11.18 0.49 12.86
CA LYS A 165 -12.03 1.60 12.42
C LYS A 165 -12.45 1.35 10.99
N MET A 166 -13.72 1.62 10.67
CA MET A 166 -14.25 1.52 9.31
C MET A 166 -14.51 2.91 8.74
N ALA A 167 -14.22 3.11 7.45
CA ALA A 167 -14.47 4.39 6.81
C ALA A 167 -15.98 4.76 6.88
N LYS A 168 -16.28 5.99 7.29
CA LYS A 168 -17.66 6.50 7.40
C LYS A 168 -18.40 6.47 6.08
N THR A 169 -17.68 6.73 5.01
CA THR A 169 -18.16 6.65 3.64
C THR A 169 -17.44 5.50 2.94
N TRP A 170 -17.82 4.29 3.20
CA TRP A 170 -17.32 3.08 2.51
C TRP A 170 -18.00 2.86 1.17
N TRP A 171 -18.66 3.80 0.68
CA TRP A 171 -19.50 3.83 -0.45
C TRP A 171 -18.82 3.52 -1.76
N CYS A 172 -19.42 2.69 -2.49
CA CYS A 172 -18.87 2.13 -3.68
C CYS A 172 -19.62 2.50 -4.91
N TYR A 173 -18.90 2.44 -5.96
CA TYR A 173 -19.41 2.65 -7.28
C TYR A 173 -20.26 1.50 -7.76
N THR A 174 -21.28 1.80 -8.52
CA THR A 174 -22.15 0.80 -9.13
C THR A 174 -21.50 0.01 -10.26
N GLN A 175 -20.32 0.39 -10.68
CA GLN A 175 -19.58 -0.34 -11.70
C GLN A 175 -18.71 -1.41 -11.06
N VAL A 176 -19.32 -2.50 -10.67
CA VAL A 176 -18.71 -3.65 -10.01
C VAL A 176 -17.49 -4.17 -10.74
N TRP A 177 -17.48 -4.12 -12.06
CA TRP A 177 -16.38 -4.58 -12.90
C TRP A 177 -15.09 -3.76 -12.77
N GLU A 178 -15.16 -2.56 -12.26
CA GLU A 178 -13.98 -1.73 -12.02
C GLU A 178 -13.41 -1.86 -10.61
N GLY A 179 -14.10 -2.58 -9.71
CA GLY A 179 -13.66 -2.77 -8.33
C GLY A 179 -13.43 -1.46 -7.57
N ARG A 180 -14.16 -0.40 -7.93
CA ARG A 180 -13.90 0.93 -7.40
C ARG A 180 -14.55 1.14 -6.06
N ILE A 181 -13.78 1.64 -5.16
CA ILE A 181 -14.18 1.94 -3.79
C ILE A 181 -13.90 3.40 -3.55
N CYS A 182 -14.93 4.14 -3.22
CA CYS A 182 -14.87 5.59 -3.29
C CYS A 182 -14.77 6.27 -1.94
N THR A 183 -13.88 5.92 -1.07
CA THR A 183 -13.94 6.58 0.23
C THR A 183 -12.66 6.78 0.95
N CYS A 184 -11.57 6.26 0.41
CA CYS A 184 -10.30 6.41 1.08
C CYS A 184 -9.44 7.53 0.52
N GLY A 185 -9.95 8.29 -0.44
CA GLY A 185 -9.31 9.48 -0.97
C GLY A 185 -8.13 9.21 -1.87
N GLY A 186 -7.03 8.84 -1.34
CA GLY A 186 -5.77 8.72 -2.09
C GLY A 186 -5.29 10.03 -2.70
N ASN A 187 -6.01 10.59 -3.66
CA ASN A 187 -5.66 11.87 -4.29
C ASN A 187 -5.60 13.04 -3.31
N SER A 188 -6.42 13.01 -2.26
CA SER A 188 -6.63 14.16 -1.36
C SER A 188 -5.91 14.03 -0.02
N ASN A 189 -5.40 12.84 0.31
CA ASN A 189 -4.83 12.56 1.62
C ASN A 189 -3.64 11.60 1.61
N ALA A 190 -3.14 11.21 0.43
CA ALA A 190 -2.00 10.30 0.36
C ALA A 190 -0.82 10.91 -0.40
N ILE A 191 0.38 10.65 0.11
CA ILE A 191 1.62 10.90 -0.60
C ILE A 191 1.82 9.75 -1.59
N GLY A 192 1.82 10.03 -2.89
CA GLY A 192 2.01 9.00 -3.92
C GLY A 192 3.47 8.84 -4.31
N ILE A 193 3.91 7.60 -4.47
CA ILE A 193 5.24 7.22 -4.93
C ILE A 193 5.08 6.25 -6.11
N GLU A 194 5.62 6.59 -7.27
CA GLU A 194 5.71 5.72 -8.43
C GLU A 194 7.04 4.97 -8.44
N SER A 195 6.98 3.66 -8.26
CA SER A 195 8.13 2.75 -8.35
C SER A 195 8.31 2.27 -9.80
N CYS A 196 9.47 2.49 -10.38
CA CYS A 196 9.76 2.17 -11.78
C CYS A 196 9.99 0.68 -11.99
N VAL A 197 9.49 0.17 -13.13
CA VAL A 197 9.57 -1.25 -13.55
C VAL A 197 10.11 -1.40 -14.97
N ASN A 198 10.86 -0.42 -15.44
CA ASN A 198 11.37 -0.41 -16.81
C ASN A 198 12.37 -1.54 -17.09
N GLN A 199 12.48 -1.95 -18.35
CA GLN A 199 13.39 -2.98 -18.79
C GLN A 199 14.84 -2.68 -18.35
N GLY A 200 15.46 -3.65 -17.69
CA GLY A 200 16.83 -3.55 -17.19
C GLY A 200 16.94 -2.89 -15.80
N SER A 201 15.82 -2.59 -15.14
CA SER A 201 15.85 -2.15 -13.75
C SER A 201 16.05 -3.33 -12.80
N ASP A 202 16.74 -3.06 -11.71
CA ASP A 202 16.83 -3.92 -10.55
C ASP A 202 15.67 -3.54 -9.61
N LEU A 203 14.62 -4.36 -9.59
CA LEU A 203 13.42 -4.08 -8.83
C LEU A 203 13.66 -4.10 -7.32
N TRP A 204 14.52 -5.01 -6.84
CA TRP A 204 14.85 -5.06 -5.41
C TRP A 204 15.55 -3.80 -4.94
N TYR A 205 16.51 -3.30 -5.72
CA TYR A 205 17.17 -2.05 -5.39
C TYR A 205 16.20 -0.85 -5.46
N THR A 206 15.33 -0.84 -6.46
CA THR A 206 14.26 0.17 -6.56
C THR A 206 13.35 0.14 -5.33
N TRP A 207 12.96 -1.05 -4.87
CA TRP A 207 12.09 -1.19 -3.69
C TRP A 207 12.81 -0.87 -2.38
N GLN A 208 14.10 -1.14 -2.26
CA GLN A 208 14.90 -0.66 -1.14
C GLN A 208 14.93 0.86 -1.06
N LEU A 209 15.20 1.55 -2.19
CA LEU A 209 15.12 3.01 -2.24
C LEU A 209 13.72 3.53 -1.93
N THR A 210 12.69 2.84 -2.38
CA THR A 210 11.30 3.18 -2.07
C THR A 210 11.03 3.01 -0.58
N ALA A 211 11.51 1.93 0.04
CA ALA A 211 11.36 1.69 1.47
C ALA A 211 12.04 2.76 2.33
N GLN A 212 13.26 3.18 1.95
CA GLN A 212 13.96 4.29 2.59
C GLN A 212 13.16 5.58 2.50
N LEU A 213 12.66 5.93 1.32
CA LEU A 213 11.80 7.10 1.15
C LEU A 213 10.54 7.01 2.01
N VAL A 214 9.87 5.87 2.02
CA VAL A 214 8.66 5.64 2.82
C VAL A 214 8.94 5.84 4.31
N ALA A 215 10.05 5.28 4.82
CA ALA A 215 10.45 5.43 6.22
C ALA A 215 10.68 6.91 6.62
N HIS A 216 11.34 7.68 5.77
CA HIS A 216 11.50 9.12 5.98
C HIS A 216 10.16 9.86 5.96
N LEU A 217 9.29 9.54 5.01
CA LEU A 217 7.96 10.17 4.92
C LEU A 217 7.07 9.81 6.11
N MET A 218 7.19 8.59 6.64
CA MET A 218 6.52 8.20 7.88
C MET A 218 6.96 9.07 9.05
N GLN A 219 8.27 9.26 9.22
CA GLN A 219 8.83 10.09 10.27
C GLN A 219 8.41 11.56 10.13
N ASP A 220 8.55 12.13 8.94
CA ASP A 220 8.28 13.55 8.67
C ASP A 220 6.81 13.92 8.82
N ASN A 221 5.90 12.96 8.54
CA ASN A 221 4.45 13.18 8.58
C ASN A 221 3.77 12.52 9.79
N ASN A 222 4.54 11.94 10.71
CA ASN A 222 4.05 11.22 11.90
C ASN A 222 3.03 10.13 11.52
N LEU A 223 3.35 9.35 10.51
CA LEU A 223 2.54 8.22 10.05
C LEU A 223 3.15 6.91 10.56
N ASP A 224 2.31 5.96 10.90
CA ASP A 224 2.73 4.60 11.23
C ASP A 224 2.71 3.68 10.00
N ILE A 225 3.23 2.47 10.15
CA ILE A 225 3.33 1.50 9.06
C ILE A 225 1.96 1.12 8.46
N ASN A 226 0.89 1.19 9.24
CA ASN A 226 -0.47 0.90 8.77
C ASN A 226 -1.02 1.97 7.81
N ARG A 227 -0.32 3.07 7.66
CA ARG A 227 -0.63 4.13 6.71
C ARG A 227 0.14 4.00 5.39
N VAL A 228 0.99 2.97 5.27
CA VAL A 228 1.68 2.63 4.03
C VAL A 228 0.84 1.62 3.27
N VAL A 229 0.36 2.00 2.10
CA VAL A 229 -0.61 1.21 1.34
C VAL A 229 -0.27 1.17 -0.15
N GLY A 230 -0.72 0.16 -0.86
CA GLY A 230 -0.73 0.16 -2.32
C GLY A 230 -1.94 0.90 -2.88
N HIS A 231 -1.92 1.26 -4.16
CA HIS A 231 -3.07 1.85 -4.84
C HIS A 231 -4.33 0.96 -4.73
N HIS A 232 -4.12 -0.34 -4.64
CA HIS A 232 -5.17 -1.34 -4.41
C HIS A 232 -6.07 -0.99 -3.22
N PHE A 233 -5.49 -0.44 -2.16
CA PHE A 233 -6.24 -0.01 -0.97
C PHE A 233 -7.30 1.05 -1.29
N HIS A 234 -7.05 1.95 -2.23
CA HIS A 234 -7.96 3.05 -2.56
C HIS A 234 -9.06 2.66 -3.56
N SER A 235 -8.76 1.79 -4.51
CA SER A 235 -9.68 1.52 -5.63
C SER A 235 -9.72 0.08 -6.11
N ALA A 236 -9.18 -0.87 -5.35
CA ALA A 236 -9.02 -2.28 -5.73
C ALA A 236 -8.24 -2.50 -7.05
N LYS A 237 -7.56 -1.48 -7.56
CA LYS A 237 -6.70 -1.60 -8.73
C LYS A 237 -5.51 -2.50 -8.42
N ASN A 238 -5.17 -3.42 -9.31
CA ASN A 238 -3.96 -4.24 -9.18
C ASN A 238 -2.69 -3.39 -9.32
N CYS A 239 -2.35 -2.65 -8.28
CA CYS A 239 -1.21 -1.75 -8.23
C CYS A 239 -0.74 -1.55 -6.77
N PRO A 240 0.53 -1.79 -6.47
CA PRO A 240 1.65 -2.14 -7.37
C PRO A 240 1.69 -3.62 -7.75
N GLN A 241 1.30 -3.96 -8.97
CA GLN A 241 1.12 -5.35 -9.43
C GLN A 241 2.30 -6.28 -9.11
N PRO A 242 3.57 -5.94 -9.38
CA PRO A 242 4.67 -6.86 -9.13
C PRO A 242 4.83 -7.27 -7.65
N MET A 243 4.35 -6.44 -6.73
CA MET A 243 4.40 -6.72 -5.29
C MET A 243 3.17 -7.49 -4.81
N LEU A 244 2.06 -7.44 -5.54
CA LEU A 244 0.78 -8.04 -5.16
C LEU A 244 0.59 -9.46 -5.69
N GLU A 245 1.48 -9.93 -6.56
CA GLU A 245 1.47 -11.30 -7.07
C GLU A 245 1.95 -12.30 -6.01
N ASN A 246 1.66 -13.59 -6.23
CA ASN A 246 2.06 -14.70 -5.34
C ASN A 246 1.66 -14.49 -3.87
N ASP A 247 0.38 -14.27 -3.63
CA ASP A 247 -0.16 -14.07 -2.28
C ASP A 247 0.53 -12.92 -1.52
N MET A 248 1.01 -11.91 -2.26
CA MET A 248 1.63 -10.69 -1.71
C MET A 248 2.96 -10.91 -0.97
N GLU A 249 3.67 -11.98 -1.28
CA GLU A 249 4.95 -12.30 -0.65
C GLU A 249 5.93 -11.12 -0.76
N ILE A 250 6.08 -10.54 -1.95
CA ILE A 250 6.99 -9.42 -2.19
C ILE A 250 6.57 -8.15 -1.44
N TRP A 251 5.27 -7.91 -1.32
CA TRP A 251 4.81 -6.77 -0.52
C TRP A 251 5.11 -6.95 0.96
N ASN A 252 4.96 -8.14 1.49
CA ASN A 252 5.31 -8.44 2.88
C ASN A 252 6.80 -8.22 3.14
N GLU A 253 7.67 -8.61 2.19
CA GLU A 253 9.10 -8.33 2.28
C GLU A 253 9.40 -6.83 2.16
N PHE A 254 8.73 -6.13 1.28
CA PHE A 254 8.83 -4.67 1.18
C PHE A 254 8.44 -3.98 2.50
N PHE A 255 7.40 -4.47 3.16
CA PHE A 255 7.02 -3.98 4.50
C PHE A 255 8.12 -4.16 5.53
N GLN A 256 8.78 -5.32 5.54
CA GLN A 256 9.91 -5.58 6.43
C GLN A 256 11.08 -4.61 6.14
N LEU A 257 11.32 -4.28 4.87
CA LEU A 257 12.31 -3.26 4.52
C LEU A 257 11.92 -1.88 5.08
N VAL A 258 10.67 -1.49 4.93
CA VAL A 258 10.17 -0.20 5.47
C VAL A 258 10.31 -0.15 6.98
N GLU A 259 9.92 -1.20 7.69
CA GLU A 259 10.06 -1.28 9.15
C GLU A 259 11.53 -1.19 9.58
N ALA A 260 12.42 -1.92 8.90
CA ALA A 260 13.85 -1.88 9.20
C ALA A 260 14.44 -0.47 8.99
N GLU A 261 14.14 0.18 7.87
CA GLU A 261 14.59 1.54 7.59
C GLU A 261 14.01 2.54 8.61
N TYR A 262 12.75 2.40 8.98
CA TYR A 262 12.12 3.26 10.00
C TYR A 262 12.72 3.06 11.39
N GLU A 263 13.06 1.83 11.78
CA GLU A 263 13.77 1.56 13.03
C GLU A 263 15.19 2.15 13.01
N LEU A 264 15.91 2.04 11.90
CA LEU A 264 17.22 2.67 11.75
C LEU A 264 17.15 4.17 11.94
N LEU A 265 16.14 4.83 11.40
CA LEU A 265 15.93 6.27 11.52
C LEU A 265 15.54 6.70 12.93
N THR A 266 14.71 5.92 13.63
CA THR A 266 14.06 6.35 14.88
C THR A 266 14.71 5.78 16.12
N LYS A 267 15.02 4.48 16.14
CA LYS A 267 15.56 3.76 17.29
C LYS A 267 17.09 3.70 17.29
N TYR A 268 17.69 3.65 16.10
CA TYR A 268 19.12 3.41 15.94
C TYR A 268 19.87 4.52 15.20
N SER A 269 19.29 5.72 15.17
CA SER A 269 19.88 6.89 14.48
C SER A 269 21.24 7.32 14.98
N ASP A 270 21.64 6.93 16.19
CA ASP A 270 22.94 7.21 16.82
C ASP A 270 23.94 6.04 16.67
N TYR A 271 23.57 5.00 15.92
CA TYR A 271 24.47 3.90 15.56
C TYR A 271 25.06 4.11 14.18
N THR A 272 26.29 3.65 13.99
CA THR A 272 26.92 3.51 12.69
C THR A 272 26.94 2.04 12.31
N ILE A 273 26.42 1.71 11.15
CA ILE A 273 26.43 0.35 10.61
C ILE A 273 27.36 0.32 9.41
N SER A 274 28.30 -0.63 9.39
CA SER A 274 29.18 -0.88 8.27
C SER A 274 29.08 -2.32 7.83
N PHE A 275 29.31 -2.53 6.55
CA PHE A 275 29.15 -3.79 5.84
C PHE A 275 30.41 -4.11 5.04
N GLU A 276 30.88 -5.36 5.10
CA GLU A 276 32.08 -5.84 4.41
C GLU A 276 31.78 -7.22 3.83
N VAL A 277 31.92 -7.38 2.52
CA VAL A 277 31.81 -8.68 1.86
C VAL A 277 33.09 -9.47 2.10
N LEU A 278 32.94 -10.71 2.56
CA LEU A 278 34.06 -11.60 2.85
C LEU A 278 34.26 -12.70 1.78
N SER A 279 33.15 -13.07 1.13
CA SER A 279 33.19 -13.98 -0.03
C SER A 279 31.93 -13.85 -0.87
N GLY A 280 32.03 -14.07 -2.17
CA GLY A 280 30.91 -13.92 -3.11
C GLY A 280 30.77 -12.50 -3.63
N GLU A 281 31.86 -11.77 -3.83
CA GLU A 281 31.90 -10.38 -4.31
C GLU A 281 31.33 -10.23 -5.73
N ASP A 282 31.26 -11.28 -6.50
CA ASP A 282 30.61 -11.34 -7.81
C ASP A 282 29.07 -11.40 -7.71
N VAL A 283 28.56 -11.77 -6.54
CA VAL A 283 27.12 -11.86 -6.26
C VAL A 283 26.65 -10.77 -5.31
N LEU A 284 27.46 -10.42 -4.32
CA LEU A 284 27.14 -9.41 -3.33
C LEU A 284 28.18 -8.28 -3.36
N ALA A 285 27.76 -7.08 -3.74
CA ALA A 285 28.63 -5.91 -3.78
C ALA A 285 28.78 -5.27 -2.40
N ASP A 286 29.86 -4.48 -2.19
CA ASP A 286 30.16 -3.77 -0.94
C ASP A 286 29.05 -2.79 -0.48
N ASN A 287 28.18 -2.37 -1.38
CA ASN A 287 27.01 -1.55 -1.09
C ASN A 287 25.75 -2.37 -0.77
N GLY A 288 25.89 -3.70 -0.60
CA GLY A 288 24.78 -4.59 -0.30
C GLY A 288 23.92 -5.02 -1.50
N ARG A 289 24.23 -4.55 -2.72
CA ARG A 289 23.49 -4.98 -3.92
C ARG A 289 23.81 -6.43 -4.26
N VAL A 290 22.76 -7.16 -4.60
CA VAL A 290 22.84 -8.55 -5.06
C VAL A 290 22.75 -8.60 -6.58
N ALA A 291 23.72 -9.28 -7.22
CA ALA A 291 23.67 -9.65 -8.63
C ALA A 291 23.29 -11.13 -8.73
N PHE A 292 22.12 -11.43 -9.24
CA PHE A 292 21.67 -12.81 -9.40
C PHE A 292 22.38 -13.48 -10.56
N GLY A 293 23.12 -14.55 -10.26
CA GLY A 293 23.69 -15.45 -11.25
C GLY A 293 22.70 -16.51 -11.75
N LEU A 294 23.09 -17.32 -12.71
CA LEU A 294 22.28 -18.46 -13.17
C LEU A 294 22.15 -19.54 -12.08
N GLU A 295 23.20 -19.74 -11.32
CA GLU A 295 23.27 -20.71 -10.22
C GLU A 295 23.16 -20.02 -8.88
N GLY A 296 22.62 -20.73 -7.88
CA GLY A 296 22.59 -20.24 -6.51
C GLY A 296 24.00 -20.15 -5.91
N SER A 297 24.21 -19.17 -5.06
CA SER A 297 25.50 -18.92 -4.41
C SER A 297 25.34 -18.72 -2.90
N ILE A 298 26.39 -19.03 -2.15
CA ILE A 298 26.49 -18.64 -0.74
C ILE A 298 27.44 -17.44 -0.66
N VAL A 299 26.94 -16.36 -0.10
CA VAL A 299 27.72 -15.15 0.18
C VAL A 299 27.99 -15.03 1.66
N THR A 300 29.17 -14.56 2.03
CA THR A 300 29.55 -14.32 3.43
C THR A 300 29.93 -12.87 3.61
N TYR A 301 29.41 -12.25 4.64
CA TYR A 301 29.64 -10.83 4.91
C TYR A 301 29.70 -10.56 6.41
N LYS A 302 30.35 -9.47 6.76
CA LYS A 302 30.48 -8.99 8.12
C LYS A 302 29.69 -7.70 8.27
N VAL A 303 28.84 -7.65 9.28
CA VAL A 303 28.15 -6.44 9.71
C VAL A 303 28.80 -5.97 11.01
N THR A 304 29.15 -4.70 11.04
CA THR A 304 29.69 -4.05 12.25
C THR A 304 28.77 -2.92 12.66
N VAL A 305 28.38 -2.91 13.93
CA VAL A 305 27.54 -1.87 14.52
C VAL A 305 28.37 -1.13 15.58
N ALA A 306 28.40 0.18 15.50
CA ALA A 306 29.18 1.02 16.40
C ALA A 306 28.34 2.16 17.01
N LYS A 307 28.59 2.46 18.30
CA LYS A 307 28.00 3.57 19.03
C LYS A 307 28.92 4.03 20.17
N GLY A 308 29.15 5.32 20.27
CA GLY A 308 29.88 5.91 21.41
C GLY A 308 31.29 5.34 21.63
N GLY A 309 31.99 4.94 20.54
CA GLY A 309 33.36 4.39 20.61
C GLY A 309 33.40 2.87 20.86
N ASN A 310 32.27 2.21 21.10
CA ASN A 310 32.17 0.76 21.16
C ASN A 310 31.69 0.22 19.78
N SER A 311 32.16 -0.98 19.43
CA SER A 311 31.69 -1.66 18.21
C SER A 311 31.61 -3.16 18.44
N GLU A 312 30.60 -3.76 17.80
CA GLU A 312 30.44 -5.22 17.73
C GLU A 312 30.26 -5.64 16.28
N SER A 313 30.71 -6.84 15.96
CA SER A 313 30.61 -7.38 14.61
C SER A 313 30.05 -8.78 14.62
N ILE A 314 29.28 -9.11 13.59
CA ILE A 314 28.81 -10.46 13.33
C ILE A 314 29.16 -10.83 11.89
N ILE A 315 29.52 -12.10 11.69
CA ILE A 315 29.69 -12.68 10.33
C ILE A 315 28.45 -13.51 10.02
N LEU A 316 27.86 -13.21 8.89
CA LEU A 316 26.65 -13.87 8.40
C LEU A 316 26.95 -14.55 7.06
N ALA A 317 26.21 -15.60 6.78
CA ALA A 317 26.19 -16.25 5.48
C ALA A 317 24.75 -16.33 4.98
N SER A 318 24.53 -15.94 3.73
CA SER A 318 23.20 -15.97 3.11
C SER A 318 23.26 -16.74 1.80
N ALA A 319 22.21 -17.50 1.56
CA ALA A 319 22.00 -18.14 0.26
C ALA A 319 21.34 -17.13 -0.69
N VAL A 320 21.99 -16.90 -1.82
CA VAL A 320 21.40 -16.11 -2.93
C VAL A 320 20.91 -17.11 -3.97
N PRO A 321 19.60 -17.15 -4.26
CA PRO A 321 19.07 -18.08 -5.25
C PRO A 321 19.56 -17.73 -6.64
N GLY A 322 19.70 -18.75 -7.50
CA GLY A 322 19.96 -18.53 -8.91
C GLY A 322 18.75 -17.98 -9.64
N SER A 323 18.98 -17.19 -10.67
CA SER A 323 17.93 -16.73 -11.57
C SER A 323 17.65 -17.80 -12.63
N PHE A 324 16.42 -18.30 -12.68
CA PHE A 324 15.98 -19.12 -13.81
C PHE A 324 15.45 -18.19 -14.91
N LEU A 325 16.21 -18.06 -15.97
CA LEU A 325 15.66 -17.50 -17.21
C LEU A 325 14.68 -18.55 -17.77
N LYS A 326 13.39 -18.27 -17.70
CA LYS A 326 12.39 -18.99 -18.47
C LYS A 326 12.24 -18.38 -19.85
#